data_08a717281502934212ef76456244af31
#
_entry.id   08a717281502934212ef76456244af31
#
_cell.length_a   1.000
_cell.length_b   1.000
_cell.length_c   1.000
_cell.angle_alpha   90.00
_cell.angle_beta   90.00
_cell.angle_gamma   90.00
#
_symmetry.space_group_name_H-M   'P 1'
#
loop_
_entity.id
_entity.type
_entity.pdbx_description
1 polymer ?
#
loop_
_entity_poly.entity_id
_entity_poly.type
_entity_poly.pdbx_seq_one_letter_code
_entity_poly.pdbx_strand_id
1 'polypeptide(L)'
;MTDWLIDIIPQACPPDVMDAPEAYRAAWGRYVGEAVPGDGDPEDWREQAARLEAAARILPDPHVRVAGRSYGGPDPMTLAHYGVVRIRPYMDQLTLPASNVDRWDLIPALRPFLGRDARSVPCDGDAIDVAVRGMLDRHPGAGAVVKFMLREKRLPLAFIDPDGTFEQSDEYGGKPERVPFAAWRWAGYDLALFEGEPDAALVQQRTRMRYEYRVQVIGGEPVCGAGCVERHTPADNTGERYDPRMEETRNDGRIESHPDIARLYEAFALEAAHAIRGEVEGPYVMDLYLDDAGQPHVIELNPQSNSGLYALDMDALLTAIRDNPEQFMPDPSRGGMPGCLGVREETCI
;
A
#
# COMPACT_ATOMS: atom_id res chain seq x y z
N MET A 1 7.65 2.16 29.84
CA MET A 1 7.06 3.14 28.92
C MET A 1 7.81 2.94 27.62
N THR A 2 7.14 2.73 26.49
CA THR A 2 7.81 2.51 25.21
C THR A 2 8.29 3.84 24.68
N ASP A 3 9.58 3.96 24.37
CA ASP A 3 10.11 5.11 23.66
C ASP A 3 9.72 5.01 22.18
N TRP A 4 9.28 6.11 21.59
CA TRP A 4 8.81 6.14 20.22
C TRP A 4 9.80 6.87 19.32
N LEU A 5 9.95 6.39 18.10
CA LEU A 5 10.73 7.02 17.06
C LEU A 5 9.84 7.42 15.89
N ILE A 6 9.93 8.69 15.53
CA ILE A 6 9.43 9.19 14.25
C ILE A 6 10.62 9.26 13.30
N ASP A 7 10.63 8.39 12.31
CA ASP A 7 11.69 8.30 11.32
C ASP A 7 11.21 8.93 10.01
N ILE A 8 11.85 10.01 9.62
CA ILE A 8 11.50 10.77 8.42
C ILE A 8 12.54 10.46 7.36
N ILE A 9 12.10 9.82 6.28
CA ILE A 9 12.95 9.41 5.17
C ILE A 9 12.74 10.42 4.05
N PRO A 10 13.75 11.24 3.72
CA PRO A 10 13.66 12.19 2.63
C PRO A 10 13.46 11.48 1.29
N GLN A 11 12.59 12.01 0.47
CA GLN A 11 12.45 11.58 -0.92
C GLN A 11 13.38 12.41 -1.80
N ALA A 12 14.26 11.74 -2.55
CA ALA A 12 15.11 12.32 -3.61
C ALA A 12 15.79 13.66 -3.25
N CYS A 13 16.40 13.76 -2.07
CA CYS A 13 17.06 15.00 -1.65
C CYS A 13 18.55 14.99 -2.02
N PRO A 14 19.08 16.05 -2.63
CA PRO A 14 20.50 16.20 -2.83
C PRO A 14 21.29 16.13 -1.50
N PRO A 15 22.46 15.47 -1.45
CA PRO A 15 23.20 15.28 -0.21
C PRO A 15 23.58 16.55 0.55
N ASP A 16 23.84 17.63 -0.16
CA ASP A 16 24.19 18.95 0.38
C ASP A 16 23.03 19.65 1.11
N VAL A 17 21.80 19.25 0.78
CA VAL A 17 20.60 19.79 1.40
C VAL A 17 20.24 19.08 2.71
N MET A 18 20.72 17.85 2.87
CA MET A 18 20.47 17.02 4.06
C MET A 18 21.15 17.57 5.32
N ASP A 19 22.20 18.37 5.17
CA ASP A 19 22.96 18.94 6.29
C ASP A 19 22.34 20.22 6.87
N ALA A 20 21.40 20.84 6.17
CA ALA A 20 20.79 22.08 6.59
C ALA A 20 19.24 22.03 6.40
N PRO A 21 18.46 21.79 7.47
CA PRO A 21 17.02 21.71 7.40
C PRO A 21 16.32 22.88 6.70
N GLU A 22 16.81 24.11 6.91
CA GLU A 22 16.26 25.29 6.25
C GLU A 22 16.55 25.32 4.75
N ALA A 23 17.75 24.93 4.35
CA ALA A 23 18.11 24.84 2.93
C ALA A 23 17.34 23.72 2.24
N TYR A 24 17.09 22.62 2.95
CA TYR A 24 16.23 21.54 2.48
C TYR A 24 14.81 22.04 2.19
N ARG A 25 14.20 22.71 3.15
CA ARG A 25 12.86 23.29 2.99
C ARG A 25 12.79 24.22 1.77
N ALA A 26 13.76 25.11 1.64
CA ALA A 26 13.82 26.06 0.52
C ALA A 26 14.04 25.34 -0.83
N ALA A 27 14.87 24.30 -0.88
CA ALA A 27 15.09 23.50 -2.08
C ALA A 27 13.86 22.70 -2.46
N TRP A 28 13.22 22.08 -1.48
CA TRP A 28 12.00 21.31 -1.70
C TRP A 28 10.83 22.21 -2.10
N GLY A 29 10.65 23.34 -1.44
CA GLY A 29 9.61 24.30 -1.82
C GLY A 29 9.79 24.83 -3.24
N ARG A 30 11.04 24.98 -3.73
CA ARG A 30 11.32 25.26 -5.14
C ARG A 30 11.01 24.08 -6.02
N TYR A 31 11.45 22.88 -5.65
CA TYR A 31 11.18 21.65 -6.40
C TYR A 31 9.69 21.40 -6.58
N VAL A 32 8.90 21.53 -5.52
CA VAL A 32 7.43 21.39 -5.59
C VAL A 32 6.78 22.56 -6.35
N GLY A 33 7.33 23.79 -6.24
CA GLY A 33 6.83 24.95 -6.98
C GLY A 33 7.23 24.96 -8.45
N GLU A 34 8.32 24.29 -8.80
CA GLU A 34 8.87 24.13 -10.15
C GLU A 34 8.55 22.76 -10.75
N ALA A 35 8.07 21.81 -9.92
CA ALA A 35 7.69 20.49 -10.38
C ALA A 35 6.63 20.62 -11.48
N VAL A 36 6.88 19.97 -12.56
CA VAL A 36 5.90 19.78 -13.62
C VAL A 36 4.68 19.15 -12.97
N PRO A 37 3.46 19.61 -13.23
CA PRO A 37 2.26 18.99 -12.71
C PRO A 37 2.31 17.48 -12.99
N GLY A 38 2.49 16.65 -11.95
CA GLY A 38 2.67 15.20 -12.05
C GLY A 38 3.86 14.60 -11.30
N ASP A 39 4.88 15.37 -10.90
CA ASP A 39 6.12 14.84 -10.32
C ASP A 39 6.25 15.00 -8.79
N GLY A 40 5.24 15.42 -8.12
CA GLY A 40 5.20 15.48 -6.66
C GLY A 40 3.78 15.76 -6.23
N ASP A 41 3.14 14.76 -5.68
CA ASP A 41 1.74 14.84 -5.31
C ASP A 41 1.57 15.71 -4.04
N PRO A 42 0.91 16.90 -4.13
CA PRO A 42 0.61 17.70 -2.95
C PRO A 42 -0.14 16.92 -1.85
N GLU A 43 -0.88 15.88 -2.23
CA GLU A 43 -1.59 14.98 -1.33
C GLU A 43 -0.61 14.21 -0.44
N ASP A 44 0.50 13.72 -0.95
CA ASP A 44 1.54 13.02 -0.18
C ASP A 44 2.07 13.87 0.98
N TRP A 45 2.21 15.17 0.77
CA TRP A 45 2.65 16.11 1.79
C TRP A 45 1.63 16.34 2.89
N ARG A 46 0.38 16.49 2.50
CA ARG A 46 -0.72 16.65 3.45
C ARG A 46 -0.89 15.37 4.29
N GLU A 47 -0.71 14.21 3.67
CA GLU A 47 -0.71 12.92 4.36
C GLU A 47 0.38 12.85 5.43
N GLN A 48 1.62 13.18 5.06
CA GLN A 48 2.76 13.14 5.99
C GLN A 48 2.64 14.19 7.10
N ALA A 49 2.14 15.39 6.78
CA ALA A 49 1.87 16.44 7.76
C ALA A 49 0.83 15.99 8.81
N ALA A 50 -0.29 15.45 8.37
CA ALA A 50 -1.32 14.92 9.25
C ALA A 50 -0.81 13.80 10.17
N ARG A 51 0.04 12.91 9.63
CA ARG A 51 0.70 11.84 10.40
C ARG A 51 1.59 12.41 11.51
N LEU A 52 2.41 13.42 11.19
CA LEU A 52 3.29 14.05 12.16
C LEU A 52 2.52 14.81 13.25
N GLU A 53 1.50 15.58 12.88
CA GLU A 53 0.66 16.31 13.83
C GLU A 53 -0.04 15.37 14.81
N ALA A 54 -0.62 14.28 14.31
CA ALA A 54 -1.25 13.29 15.15
C ALA A 54 -0.23 12.57 16.06
N ALA A 55 0.97 12.25 15.54
CA ALA A 55 2.04 11.66 16.34
C ALA A 55 2.46 12.57 17.49
N ALA A 56 2.62 13.86 17.23
CA ALA A 56 2.97 14.85 18.26
C ALA A 56 1.90 14.99 19.36
N ARG A 57 0.63 14.74 19.04
CA ARG A 57 -0.46 14.78 20.03
C ARG A 57 -0.58 13.51 20.86
N ILE A 58 -0.35 12.34 20.23
CA ILE A 58 -0.73 11.04 20.79
C ILE A 58 0.44 10.31 21.43
N LEU A 59 1.64 10.44 20.84
CA LEU A 59 2.82 9.76 21.35
C LEU A 59 3.51 10.58 22.44
N PRO A 60 3.93 9.97 23.57
CA PRO A 60 4.67 10.67 24.60
C PRO A 60 6.12 10.92 24.15
N ASP A 61 6.54 12.16 24.08
CA ASP A 61 7.91 12.64 23.80
C ASP A 61 8.65 11.79 22.72
N PRO A 62 8.13 11.68 21.48
CA PRO A 62 8.76 10.83 20.49
C PRO A 62 10.13 11.38 20.08
N HIS A 63 11.09 10.47 19.93
CA HIS A 63 12.36 10.81 19.28
C HIS A 63 12.11 11.03 17.79
N VAL A 64 12.68 12.10 17.24
CA VAL A 64 12.57 12.37 15.81
C VAL A 64 13.94 12.24 15.16
N ARG A 65 13.99 11.55 14.06
CA ARG A 65 15.18 11.34 13.25
C ARG A 65 14.89 11.62 11.78
N VAL A 66 15.79 12.36 11.14
CA VAL A 66 15.76 12.62 9.71
C VAL A 66 17.02 12.06 9.09
N ALA A 67 16.89 11.21 8.08
CA ALA A 67 18.05 10.60 7.38
C ALA A 67 19.12 10.03 8.33
N GLY A 68 18.70 9.32 9.37
CA GLY A 68 19.61 8.75 10.37
C GLY A 68 20.13 9.74 11.42
N ARG A 69 19.78 11.00 11.37
CA ARG A 69 20.14 12.03 12.37
C ARG A 69 19.00 12.29 13.34
N SER A 70 19.30 12.56 14.58
CA SER A 70 18.34 12.94 15.59
C SER A 70 18.25 14.45 15.72
N TYR A 71 17.04 14.98 15.83
CA TYR A 71 16.76 16.38 16.11
C TYR A 71 15.94 16.48 17.39
N GLY A 72 16.31 17.41 18.25
CA GLY A 72 15.52 17.69 19.47
C GLY A 72 14.35 18.62 19.16
N GLY A 73 13.16 18.28 19.62
CA GLY A 73 11.97 19.14 19.67
C GLY A 73 11.55 19.78 18.33
N PRO A 74 11.41 19.01 17.25
CA PRO A 74 11.06 19.59 15.96
C PRO A 74 9.62 20.07 15.92
N ASP A 75 9.37 21.14 15.17
CA ASP A 75 8.03 21.49 14.71
C ASP A 75 7.53 20.42 13.71
N PRO A 76 6.46 19.67 14.03
CA PRO A 76 5.94 18.59 13.16
C PRO A 76 5.62 19.06 11.74
N MET A 77 5.01 20.25 11.62
CA MET A 77 4.66 20.82 10.31
C MET A 77 5.89 21.11 9.45
N THR A 78 6.97 21.52 10.10
CA THR A 78 8.26 21.72 9.42
C THR A 78 8.79 20.40 8.87
N LEU A 79 8.69 19.33 9.65
CA LEU A 79 9.23 18.02 9.28
C LEU A 79 8.37 17.27 8.26
N ALA A 80 7.09 17.57 8.17
CA ALA A 80 6.21 16.99 7.15
C ALA A 80 6.74 17.20 5.72
N HIS A 81 7.52 18.24 5.51
CA HIS A 81 8.12 18.55 4.21
C HIS A 81 9.38 17.74 3.87
N TYR A 82 9.83 16.85 4.74
CA TYR A 82 11.06 16.09 4.51
C TYR A 82 10.88 14.71 3.89
N GLY A 83 9.67 14.23 3.68
CA GLY A 83 9.43 12.94 3.04
C GLY A 83 8.57 11.99 3.85
N VAL A 84 8.77 10.70 3.66
CA VAL A 84 7.94 9.66 4.28
C VAL A 84 8.17 9.57 5.78
N VAL A 85 7.09 9.69 6.55
CA VAL A 85 7.10 9.59 8.01
C VAL A 85 6.80 8.15 8.44
N ARG A 86 7.71 7.55 9.18
CA ARG A 86 7.52 6.24 9.82
C ARG A 86 7.47 6.39 11.32
N ILE A 87 6.53 5.71 11.96
CA ILE A 87 6.36 5.73 13.41
C ILE A 87 6.53 4.31 13.92
N ARG A 88 7.41 4.14 14.90
CA ARG A 88 7.73 2.83 15.48
C ARG A 88 8.31 2.96 16.88
N PRO A 89 8.32 1.88 17.69
CA PRO A 89 9.09 1.85 18.92
C PRO A 89 10.56 2.18 18.65
N TYR A 90 11.17 2.96 19.57
CA TYR A 90 12.58 3.29 19.46
C TYR A 90 13.43 2.03 19.66
N MET A 91 14.33 1.78 18.73
CA MET A 91 15.28 0.67 18.76
C MET A 91 16.63 1.16 18.20
N ASP A 92 17.72 0.69 18.76
CA ASP A 92 19.07 1.05 18.33
C ASP A 92 19.41 0.57 16.90
N GLN A 93 18.64 -0.39 16.38
CA GLN A 93 18.83 -0.94 15.05
C GLN A 93 17.59 -0.71 14.17
N LEU A 94 17.85 -0.38 12.90
CA LEU A 94 16.87 -0.13 11.86
C LEU A 94 16.32 -1.44 11.27
N THR A 95 15.69 -2.28 12.08
CA THR A 95 14.98 -3.46 11.59
C THR A 95 13.50 -3.17 11.53
N LEU A 96 12.90 -3.37 10.35
CA LEU A 96 11.46 -3.32 10.19
C LEU A 96 10.85 -4.65 10.64
N PRO A 97 9.63 -4.66 11.20
CA PRO A 97 8.93 -5.89 11.50
C PRO A 97 8.82 -6.76 10.25
N ALA A 98 9.08 -8.04 10.40
CA ALA A 98 8.76 -9.00 9.33
C ALA A 98 7.23 -8.99 9.09
N SER A 99 6.84 -9.08 7.83
CA SER A 99 5.45 -9.23 7.44
C SER A 99 5.36 -10.26 6.30
N ASN A 100 4.35 -11.09 6.32
CA ASN A 100 4.06 -12.03 5.24
C ASN A 100 2.92 -11.57 4.33
N VAL A 101 2.41 -10.38 4.54
CA VAL A 101 1.25 -9.86 3.79
C VAL A 101 1.55 -9.55 2.34
N ASP A 102 2.82 -9.33 1.98
CA ASP A 102 3.23 -9.23 0.57
C ASP A 102 2.92 -10.52 -0.22
N ARG A 103 2.76 -11.65 0.50
CA ARG A 103 2.38 -12.94 -0.05
C ARG A 103 1.03 -13.40 0.50
N TRP A 104 0.05 -12.46 0.58
CA TRP A 104 -1.31 -12.75 1.03
C TRP A 104 -1.99 -13.85 0.19
N ASP A 105 -1.55 -14.05 -1.04
CA ASP A 105 -1.96 -15.13 -1.93
C ASP A 105 -1.71 -16.52 -1.36
N LEU A 106 -0.77 -16.64 -0.41
CA LEU A 106 -0.43 -17.88 0.29
C LEU A 106 -1.17 -18.07 1.62
N ILE A 107 -2.08 -17.17 2.00
CA ILE A 107 -2.88 -17.26 3.23
C ILE A 107 -4.18 -18.04 2.95
N PRO A 108 -4.28 -19.34 3.32
CA PRO A 108 -5.44 -20.15 2.96
C PRO A 108 -6.75 -19.64 3.56
N ALA A 109 -6.71 -19.12 4.79
CA ALA A 109 -7.90 -18.60 5.48
C ALA A 109 -8.45 -17.31 4.82
N LEU A 110 -7.68 -16.61 3.98
CA LEU A 110 -8.13 -15.43 3.24
C LEU A 110 -8.99 -15.80 2.01
N ARG A 111 -8.80 -16.98 1.44
CA ARG A 111 -9.46 -17.36 0.17
C ARG A 111 -10.98 -17.21 0.15
N PRO A 112 -11.74 -17.57 1.20
CA PRO A 112 -13.20 -17.39 1.23
C PRO A 112 -13.63 -15.93 1.10
N PHE A 113 -12.75 -14.99 1.45
CA PHE A 113 -13.03 -13.56 1.47
C PHE A 113 -12.71 -12.85 0.15
N LEU A 114 -12.07 -13.52 -0.83
CA LEU A 114 -11.64 -12.88 -2.08
C LEU A 114 -12.79 -12.63 -3.07
N GLY A 115 -13.87 -13.41 -3.01
CA GLY A 115 -15.01 -13.30 -3.93
C GLY A 115 -14.70 -13.58 -5.41
N ARG A 116 -13.50 -14.09 -5.71
CA ARG A 116 -13.03 -14.40 -7.06
C ARG A 116 -12.08 -15.59 -7.05
N ASP A 117 -11.98 -16.29 -8.17
CA ASP A 117 -10.95 -17.31 -8.37
C ASP A 117 -9.58 -16.63 -8.49
N ALA A 118 -8.60 -17.10 -7.72
CA ALA A 118 -7.24 -16.59 -7.72
C ALA A 118 -6.25 -17.76 -7.54
N ARG A 119 -5.16 -17.73 -8.32
CA ARG A 119 -4.11 -18.75 -8.28
C ARG A 119 -2.74 -18.13 -8.34
N SER A 120 -1.92 -18.47 -7.37
CA SER A 120 -0.51 -18.16 -7.39
C SER A 120 0.23 -19.21 -8.22
N VAL A 121 1.10 -18.76 -9.12
CA VAL A 121 1.97 -19.60 -9.96
C VAL A 121 3.39 -19.04 -9.91
N PRO A 122 4.42 -19.86 -10.20
CA PRO A 122 5.76 -19.33 -10.38
C PRO A 122 5.79 -18.20 -11.40
N CYS A 123 6.66 -17.22 -11.19
CA CYS A 123 6.87 -16.12 -12.15
C CYS A 123 7.65 -16.64 -13.37
N ASP A 124 7.03 -17.56 -14.07
CA ASP A 124 7.50 -18.23 -15.29
C ASP A 124 6.46 -18.06 -16.39
N GLY A 125 6.93 -17.71 -17.58
CA GLY A 125 6.04 -17.36 -18.67
C GLY A 125 5.09 -18.50 -19.09
N ASP A 126 5.56 -19.75 -19.10
CA ASP A 126 4.72 -20.87 -19.49
C ASP A 126 3.69 -21.21 -18.40
N ALA A 127 4.10 -21.10 -17.11
CA ALA A 127 3.20 -21.28 -15.98
C ALA A 127 2.10 -20.21 -15.95
N ILE A 128 2.44 -18.95 -16.23
CA ILE A 128 1.49 -17.83 -16.30
C ILE A 128 0.52 -18.04 -17.47
N ASP A 129 1.01 -18.38 -18.67
CA ASP A 129 0.16 -18.60 -19.84
C ASP A 129 -0.83 -19.75 -19.63
N VAL A 130 -0.39 -20.84 -18.99
CA VAL A 130 -1.27 -21.97 -18.63
C VAL A 130 -2.33 -21.53 -17.61
N ALA A 131 -1.95 -20.76 -16.61
CA ALA A 131 -2.86 -20.28 -15.58
C ALA A 131 -3.90 -19.31 -16.15
N VAL A 132 -3.49 -18.39 -17.04
CA VAL A 132 -4.40 -17.44 -17.72
C VAL A 132 -5.40 -18.20 -18.57
N ARG A 133 -4.96 -19.13 -19.45
CA ARG A 133 -5.88 -19.95 -20.24
C ARG A 133 -6.87 -20.69 -19.36
N GLY A 134 -6.37 -21.36 -18.31
CA GLY A 134 -7.22 -22.06 -17.37
C GLY A 134 -8.19 -21.15 -16.62
N MET A 135 -7.87 -19.88 -16.39
CA MET A 135 -8.77 -18.90 -15.80
C MET A 135 -9.89 -18.51 -16.79
N LEU A 136 -9.54 -18.20 -18.04
CA LEU A 136 -10.49 -17.86 -19.09
C LEU A 136 -11.46 -19.02 -19.39
N ASP A 137 -10.96 -20.26 -19.38
CA ASP A 137 -11.78 -21.48 -19.61
C ASP A 137 -12.80 -21.69 -18.47
N ARG A 138 -12.40 -21.45 -17.22
CA ARG A 138 -13.30 -21.61 -16.07
C ARG A 138 -14.33 -20.49 -15.92
N HIS A 139 -13.97 -19.30 -16.38
CA HIS A 139 -14.80 -18.09 -16.24
C HIS A 139 -15.02 -17.42 -17.60
N PRO A 140 -15.70 -18.08 -18.54
CA PRO A 140 -15.94 -17.53 -19.86
C PRO A 140 -16.70 -16.21 -19.77
N GLY A 141 -16.17 -15.18 -20.40
CA GLY A 141 -16.75 -13.82 -20.40
C GLY A 141 -16.26 -12.89 -19.28
N ALA A 142 -15.52 -13.39 -18.29
CA ALA A 142 -15.02 -12.55 -17.19
C ALA A 142 -13.67 -11.88 -17.50
N GLY A 143 -12.78 -12.55 -18.26
CA GLY A 143 -11.39 -12.11 -18.40
C GLY A 143 -10.52 -12.52 -17.20
N ALA A 144 -9.25 -12.12 -17.25
CA ALA A 144 -8.29 -12.41 -16.20
C ALA A 144 -7.44 -11.17 -15.84
N VAL A 145 -6.84 -11.18 -14.67
CA VAL A 145 -5.83 -10.20 -14.25
C VAL A 145 -4.58 -10.94 -13.80
N VAL A 146 -3.42 -10.50 -14.26
CA VAL A 146 -2.12 -10.97 -13.77
C VAL A 146 -1.48 -9.87 -12.94
N LYS A 147 -1.15 -10.20 -11.69
CA LYS A 147 -0.42 -9.36 -10.75
C LYS A 147 0.91 -10.05 -10.41
N PHE A 148 2.00 -9.32 -10.57
CA PHE A 148 3.33 -9.84 -10.22
C PHE A 148 3.61 -9.55 -8.75
N MET A 149 3.50 -10.59 -7.91
CA MET A 149 3.73 -10.47 -6.47
C MET A 149 5.19 -10.05 -6.20
N LEU A 150 5.39 -9.21 -5.19
CA LEU A 150 6.68 -8.61 -4.83
C LEU A 150 7.27 -7.61 -5.84
N ARG A 151 6.83 -7.65 -7.09
CA ARG A 151 7.30 -6.75 -8.17
C ARG A 151 6.20 -5.81 -8.69
N GLU A 152 5.04 -5.80 -8.06
CA GLU A 152 3.86 -5.07 -8.52
C GLU A 152 4.10 -3.57 -8.76
N LYS A 153 5.02 -2.95 -7.99
CA LYS A 153 5.39 -1.55 -8.21
C LYS A 153 6.33 -1.32 -9.40
N ARG A 154 6.89 -2.39 -9.96
CA ARG A 154 7.81 -2.34 -11.11
C ARG A 154 7.16 -2.84 -12.39
N LEU A 155 6.20 -3.75 -12.25
CA LEU A 155 5.46 -4.32 -13.35
C LEU A 155 3.97 -3.98 -13.19
N PRO A 156 3.34 -3.36 -14.20
CA PRO A 156 1.92 -3.04 -14.13
C PRO A 156 1.06 -4.30 -14.11
N LEU A 157 -0.20 -4.14 -13.65
CA LEU A 157 -1.20 -5.19 -13.78
C LEU A 157 -1.51 -5.45 -15.26
N ALA A 158 -1.57 -6.72 -15.66
CA ALA A 158 -2.06 -7.08 -16.97
C ALA A 158 -3.56 -7.44 -16.90
N PHE A 159 -4.39 -6.66 -17.57
CA PHE A 159 -5.83 -6.90 -17.70
C PHE A 159 -6.12 -7.62 -19.01
N ILE A 160 -6.49 -8.90 -18.92
CA ILE A 160 -6.71 -9.76 -20.08
C ILE A 160 -8.21 -9.87 -20.30
N ASP A 161 -8.63 -9.61 -21.53
CA ASP A 161 -10.03 -9.73 -21.94
C ASP A 161 -10.44 -11.20 -22.17
N PRO A 162 -11.76 -11.48 -22.20
CA PRO A 162 -12.25 -12.85 -22.39
C PRO A 162 -11.78 -13.54 -23.65
N ASP A 163 -11.37 -12.80 -24.68
CA ASP A 163 -10.81 -13.33 -25.93
C ASP A 163 -9.31 -13.62 -25.86
N GLY A 164 -8.69 -13.44 -24.68
CA GLY A 164 -7.27 -13.67 -24.46
C GLY A 164 -6.36 -12.56 -24.96
N THR A 165 -6.92 -11.40 -25.31
CA THR A 165 -6.12 -10.21 -25.66
C THR A 165 -5.96 -9.28 -24.46
N PHE A 166 -4.94 -8.43 -24.47
CA PHE A 166 -4.76 -7.34 -23.52
C PHE A 166 -4.24 -6.08 -24.21
N GLU A 167 -4.46 -4.93 -23.58
CA GLU A 167 -3.94 -3.68 -24.07
C GLU A 167 -2.52 -3.47 -23.56
N GLN A 168 -1.60 -3.34 -24.49
CA GLN A 168 -0.20 -3.01 -24.25
C GLN A 168 -0.04 -1.50 -24.37
N SER A 169 0.43 -0.84 -23.31
CA SER A 169 0.89 0.55 -23.41
C SER A 169 2.31 0.55 -23.97
N ASP A 170 2.54 1.40 -25.00
CA ASP A 170 3.89 1.63 -25.50
C ASP A 170 4.63 2.58 -24.53
N GLU A 171 5.71 2.11 -23.91
CA GLU A 171 6.59 2.91 -23.04
C GLU A 171 7.15 4.18 -23.74
N TYR A 172 7.09 4.22 -25.04
CA TYR A 172 7.57 5.35 -25.86
C TYR A 172 6.47 6.30 -26.35
N GLY A 173 5.25 6.21 -25.76
CA GLY A 173 4.15 7.13 -26.09
C GLY A 173 3.41 6.81 -27.38
N GLY A 174 3.54 5.60 -27.89
CA GLY A 174 2.73 5.07 -28.99
C GLY A 174 1.27 4.87 -28.58
N LYS A 175 0.41 4.60 -29.56
CA LYS A 175 -0.98 4.27 -29.29
C LYS A 175 -1.07 2.88 -28.65
N PRO A 176 -1.92 2.70 -27.61
CA PRO A 176 -2.16 1.38 -27.05
C PRO A 176 -2.56 0.41 -28.16
N GLU A 177 -1.93 -0.75 -28.18
CA GLU A 177 -2.22 -1.82 -29.14
C GLU A 177 -2.79 -3.03 -28.41
N ARG A 178 -3.82 -3.65 -28.97
CA ARG A 178 -4.37 -4.90 -28.44
C ARG A 178 -3.63 -6.07 -29.07
N VAL A 179 -2.99 -6.84 -28.21
CA VAL A 179 -2.20 -8.02 -28.63
C VAL A 179 -2.66 -9.27 -27.87
N PRO A 180 -2.46 -10.48 -28.42
CA PRO A 180 -2.69 -11.70 -27.65
C PRO A 180 -1.82 -11.73 -26.40
N PHE A 181 -2.36 -12.16 -25.27
CA PHE A 181 -1.61 -12.23 -24.01
C PHE A 181 -0.35 -13.10 -24.13
N ALA A 182 -0.36 -14.14 -24.95
CA ALA A 182 0.84 -14.94 -25.22
C ALA A 182 2.04 -14.14 -25.75
N ALA A 183 1.80 -12.92 -26.25
CA ALA A 183 2.86 -12.00 -26.71
C ALA A 183 3.38 -11.06 -25.61
N TRP A 184 2.84 -11.14 -24.37
CA TRP A 184 3.17 -10.24 -23.27
C TRP A 184 4.66 -10.19 -22.91
N ARG A 185 5.40 -11.28 -23.16
CA ARG A 185 6.85 -11.34 -22.92
C ARG A 185 7.64 -10.33 -23.74
N TRP A 186 7.10 -9.88 -24.84
CA TRP A 186 7.73 -8.90 -25.74
C TRP A 186 7.21 -7.48 -25.49
N ALA A 187 6.29 -7.35 -24.57
CA ALA A 187 5.54 -6.14 -24.28
C ALA A 187 6.05 -5.37 -23.04
N GLY A 188 7.35 -5.39 -22.77
CA GLY A 188 7.94 -4.71 -21.61
C GLY A 188 7.89 -5.51 -20.29
N TYR A 189 7.28 -6.69 -20.28
CA TYR A 189 7.27 -7.58 -19.11
C TYR A 189 8.48 -8.55 -19.16
N ASP A 190 9.68 -8.03 -19.38
CA ASP A 190 10.87 -8.86 -19.39
C ASP A 190 11.25 -9.28 -17.96
N LEU A 191 10.80 -10.48 -17.58
CA LEU A 191 11.07 -11.04 -16.25
C LEU A 191 12.57 -11.30 -16.01
N ALA A 192 13.38 -11.43 -17.07
CA ALA A 192 14.82 -11.66 -16.95
C ALA A 192 15.58 -10.44 -16.40
N LEU A 193 14.99 -9.24 -16.51
CA LEU A 193 15.60 -8.02 -15.94
C LEU A 193 15.45 -7.93 -14.42
N PHE A 194 14.68 -8.81 -13.81
CA PHE A 194 14.39 -8.80 -12.38
C PHE A 194 14.98 -10.02 -11.68
N GLU A 195 16.29 -10.25 -11.84
CA GLU A 195 17.01 -11.30 -11.14
C GLU A 195 16.94 -11.11 -9.62
N GLY A 196 16.65 -12.18 -8.90
CA GLY A 196 16.60 -12.22 -7.42
C GLY A 196 15.40 -13.00 -6.93
N GLU A 197 15.04 -13.09 -5.76
CA GLU A 197 13.97 -13.77 -5.02
C GLU A 197 12.91 -14.55 -5.85
N PRO A 198 12.43 -15.68 -5.37
CA PRO A 198 11.40 -16.48 -6.06
C PRO A 198 10.06 -15.73 -6.04
N ASP A 199 9.84 -14.92 -7.04
CA ASP A 199 8.58 -14.23 -7.24
C ASP A 199 7.49 -15.16 -7.74
N ALA A 200 6.26 -14.75 -7.49
CA ALA A 200 5.09 -15.40 -8.02
C ALA A 200 4.27 -14.43 -8.87
N ALA A 201 3.51 -14.97 -9.79
CA ALA A 201 2.42 -14.26 -10.44
C ALA A 201 1.09 -14.76 -9.87
N LEU A 202 0.23 -13.81 -9.50
CA LEU A 202 -1.14 -14.09 -9.12
C LEU A 202 -2.04 -13.92 -10.34
N VAL A 203 -2.60 -15.00 -10.82
CA VAL A 203 -3.59 -15.01 -11.91
C VAL A 203 -4.97 -15.11 -11.28
N GLN A 204 -5.82 -14.14 -11.53
CA GLN A 204 -7.13 -14.05 -10.92
C GLN A 204 -8.23 -13.72 -11.93
N GLN A 205 -9.44 -14.16 -11.63
CA GLN A 205 -10.62 -13.79 -12.37
C GLN A 205 -10.78 -12.26 -12.33
N ARG A 206 -10.99 -11.64 -13.50
CA ARG A 206 -11.33 -10.23 -13.58
C ARG A 206 -12.76 -10.02 -13.09
N THR A 207 -12.90 -9.21 -12.05
CA THR A 207 -14.18 -8.83 -11.45
C THR A 207 -14.29 -7.33 -11.43
N ARG A 208 -15.52 -6.82 -11.50
CA ARG A 208 -15.78 -5.41 -11.27
C ARG A 208 -15.67 -5.15 -9.78
N MET A 209 -14.80 -4.22 -9.40
CA MET A 209 -14.60 -3.76 -8.03
C MET A 209 -15.23 -2.38 -7.90
N ARG A 210 -16.16 -2.26 -6.94
CA ARG A 210 -16.88 -1.02 -6.67
C ARG A 210 -16.59 -0.57 -5.25
N TYR A 211 -16.54 0.73 -5.04
CA TYR A 211 -16.39 1.35 -3.72
C TYR A 211 -15.16 0.82 -2.98
N GLU A 212 -13.98 0.88 -3.62
CA GLU A 212 -12.74 0.45 -2.97
C GLU A 212 -12.52 1.18 -1.65
N TYR A 213 -12.18 0.40 -0.62
CA TYR A 213 -12.09 0.88 0.74
C TYR A 213 -10.89 0.27 1.47
N ARG A 214 -10.18 1.08 2.22
CA ARG A 214 -8.98 0.67 2.96
C ARG A 214 -9.24 0.62 4.44
N VAL A 215 -8.89 -0.49 5.09
CA VAL A 215 -9.01 -0.70 6.54
C VAL A 215 -7.64 -0.98 7.13
N GLN A 216 -7.28 -0.25 8.18
CA GLN A 216 -6.08 -0.50 8.97
C GLN A 216 -6.36 -1.59 10.00
N VAL A 217 -5.48 -2.60 10.10
CA VAL A 217 -5.63 -3.72 11.04
C VAL A 217 -4.38 -3.82 11.92
N ILE A 218 -4.56 -3.72 13.23
CA ILE A 218 -3.50 -3.81 14.23
C ILE A 218 -3.92 -4.80 15.31
N GLY A 219 -3.04 -5.75 15.65
CA GLY A 219 -3.35 -6.80 16.61
C GLY A 219 -4.46 -7.76 16.16
N GLY A 220 -4.74 -7.81 14.84
CA GLY A 220 -5.83 -8.57 14.27
C GLY A 220 -7.21 -7.93 14.48
N GLU A 221 -7.25 -6.63 14.81
CA GLU A 221 -8.48 -5.84 14.96
C GLU A 221 -8.50 -4.68 13.96
N PRO A 222 -9.61 -4.47 13.23
CA PRO A 222 -9.82 -3.28 12.42
C PRO A 222 -9.84 -2.02 13.30
N VAL A 223 -9.03 -1.04 12.92
CA VAL A 223 -8.82 0.18 13.71
C VAL A 223 -9.61 1.36 13.15
N CYS A 224 -9.43 1.64 11.88
CA CYS A 224 -10.08 2.71 11.15
C CYS A 224 -10.07 2.40 9.66
N GLY A 225 -10.86 3.13 8.88
CA GLY A 225 -10.93 2.93 7.44
C GLY A 225 -11.35 4.18 6.67
N ALA A 226 -11.04 4.18 5.37
CA ALA A 226 -11.44 5.23 4.44
C ALA A 226 -11.57 4.69 3.01
N GLY A 227 -12.41 5.34 2.19
CA GLY A 227 -12.46 5.07 0.76
C GLY A 227 -11.13 5.39 0.07
N CYS A 228 -10.76 4.59 -0.92
CA CYS A 228 -9.53 4.77 -1.70
C CYS A 228 -9.66 5.94 -2.68
N VAL A 229 -9.86 7.15 -2.17
CA VAL A 229 -9.98 8.39 -2.92
C VAL A 229 -8.61 9.06 -2.97
N GLU A 230 -7.95 9.05 -4.12
CA GLU A 230 -6.54 9.47 -4.28
C GLU A 230 -6.26 10.89 -3.77
N ARG A 231 -7.20 11.83 -3.99
CA ARG A 231 -7.05 13.22 -3.56
C ARG A 231 -7.32 13.47 -2.07
N HIS A 232 -7.80 12.47 -1.33
CA HIS A 232 -8.03 12.59 0.10
C HIS A 232 -6.79 12.19 0.90
N THR A 233 -6.56 12.95 1.96
CA THR A 233 -5.54 12.70 2.97
C THR A 233 -6.18 12.68 4.35
N PRO A 234 -5.50 12.26 5.41
CA PRO A 234 -6.06 12.31 6.76
C PRO A 234 -6.50 13.71 7.21
N ALA A 235 -5.95 14.79 6.62
CA ALA A 235 -6.40 16.14 6.86
C ALA A 235 -7.84 16.41 6.35
N ASP A 236 -8.35 15.55 5.48
CA ASP A 236 -9.71 15.64 4.96
C ASP A 236 -10.70 14.80 5.78
N ASN A 237 -10.24 14.01 6.77
CA ASN A 237 -11.13 13.23 7.64
C ASN A 237 -12.11 14.15 8.38
N THR A 238 -13.37 13.73 8.45
CA THR A 238 -14.45 14.52 9.07
C THR A 238 -14.73 14.15 10.53
N GLY A 239 -13.79 13.46 11.17
CA GLY A 239 -13.92 12.97 12.54
C GLY A 239 -14.58 11.60 12.64
N GLU A 240 -14.70 10.90 11.52
CA GLU A 240 -15.26 9.56 11.46
C GLU A 240 -14.15 8.51 11.48
N ARG A 241 -14.27 7.55 12.38
CA ARG A 241 -13.35 6.40 12.48
C ARG A 241 -13.31 5.57 11.20
N TYR A 242 -14.44 5.44 10.53
CA TYR A 242 -14.60 4.83 9.22
C TYR A 242 -15.23 5.88 8.29
N ASP A 243 -14.38 6.58 7.55
CA ASP A 243 -14.83 7.67 6.67
C ASP A 243 -15.76 7.10 5.58
N PRO A 244 -17.01 7.60 5.47
CA PRO A 244 -18.00 7.03 4.56
C PRO A 244 -17.86 7.50 3.12
N ARG A 245 -16.92 8.38 2.82
CA ARG A 245 -16.76 8.96 1.48
C ARG A 245 -15.93 8.02 0.61
N MET A 246 -16.46 7.70 -0.55
CA MET A 246 -15.82 6.80 -1.52
C MET A 246 -16.29 7.10 -2.94
N GLU A 247 -15.58 6.56 -3.91
CA GLU A 247 -15.93 6.59 -5.32
C GLU A 247 -16.51 5.21 -5.71
N GLU A 248 -17.54 5.17 -6.56
CA GLU A 248 -18.06 3.90 -7.06
C GLU A 248 -17.02 3.17 -7.90
N THR A 249 -16.33 3.89 -8.75
CA THR A 249 -15.20 3.40 -9.53
C THR A 249 -14.00 4.28 -9.20
N ARG A 250 -12.86 3.67 -8.87
CA ARG A 250 -11.66 4.40 -8.50
C ARG A 250 -11.28 5.44 -9.57
N ASN A 251 -10.99 6.66 -9.12
CA ASN A 251 -10.62 7.80 -9.96
C ASN A 251 -11.70 8.28 -10.93
N ASP A 252 -12.97 8.01 -10.68
CA ASP A 252 -14.07 8.59 -11.47
C ASP A 252 -14.38 10.04 -11.08
N GLY A 253 -13.85 10.50 -9.98
CA GLY A 253 -13.98 11.86 -9.46
C GLY A 253 -15.32 12.15 -8.78
N ARG A 254 -16.19 11.15 -8.62
CA ARG A 254 -17.50 11.28 -7.97
C ARG A 254 -17.44 10.72 -6.56
N ILE A 255 -17.16 11.60 -5.61
CA ILE A 255 -17.11 11.22 -4.20
C ILE A 255 -18.48 11.35 -3.59
N GLU A 256 -18.99 10.24 -3.07
CA GLU A 256 -20.28 10.19 -2.39
C GLU A 256 -20.12 9.61 -0.99
N SER A 257 -21.05 9.95 -0.09
CA SER A 257 -21.05 9.43 1.27
C SER A 257 -21.94 8.22 1.40
N HIS A 258 -21.37 7.08 1.76
CA HIS A 258 -22.04 5.78 1.90
C HIS A 258 -21.82 5.18 3.30
N PRO A 259 -22.45 5.72 4.36
CA PRO A 259 -22.21 5.24 5.74
C PRO A 259 -22.66 3.78 5.94
N ASP A 260 -23.60 3.29 5.15
CA ASP A 260 -24.01 1.88 5.22
C ASP A 260 -22.94 0.95 4.67
N ILE A 261 -22.25 1.33 3.59
CA ILE A 261 -21.14 0.57 3.02
C ILE A 261 -19.95 0.61 3.99
N ALA A 262 -19.63 1.75 4.58
CA ALA A 262 -18.55 1.86 5.55
C ALA A 262 -18.76 0.91 6.76
N ARG A 263 -20.00 0.85 7.31
CA ARG A 263 -20.36 -0.10 8.38
C ARG A 263 -20.28 -1.56 7.93
N LEU A 264 -20.69 -1.86 6.69
CA LEU A 264 -20.57 -3.20 6.12
C LEU A 264 -19.10 -3.62 6.02
N TYR A 265 -18.21 -2.72 5.58
CA TYR A 265 -16.77 -2.98 5.52
C TYR A 265 -16.13 -3.13 6.89
N GLU A 266 -16.52 -2.34 7.89
CA GLU A 266 -16.06 -2.52 9.26
C GLU A 266 -16.37 -3.93 9.78
N ALA A 267 -17.62 -4.37 9.63
CA ALA A 267 -18.04 -5.70 10.09
C ALA A 267 -17.34 -6.82 9.31
N PHE A 268 -17.22 -6.70 8.00
CA PHE A 268 -16.58 -7.69 7.14
C PHE A 268 -15.06 -7.77 7.40
N ALA A 269 -14.40 -6.61 7.57
CA ALA A 269 -12.97 -6.57 7.90
C ALA A 269 -12.69 -7.25 9.24
N LEU A 270 -13.57 -7.10 10.24
CA LEU A 270 -13.45 -7.78 11.52
C LEU A 270 -13.54 -9.31 11.37
N GLU A 271 -14.51 -9.81 10.59
CA GLU A 271 -14.65 -11.25 10.30
C GLU A 271 -13.41 -11.78 9.57
N ALA A 272 -12.97 -11.12 8.52
CA ALA A 272 -11.79 -11.52 7.75
C ALA A 272 -10.51 -11.47 8.59
N ALA A 273 -10.29 -10.40 9.37
CA ALA A 273 -9.12 -10.26 10.24
C ALA A 273 -9.07 -11.36 11.30
N HIS A 274 -10.20 -11.69 11.90
CA HIS A 274 -10.28 -12.78 12.88
C HIS A 274 -9.98 -14.16 12.24
N ALA A 275 -10.46 -14.39 11.01
CA ALA A 275 -10.21 -15.63 10.31
C ALA A 275 -8.72 -15.87 10.01
N ILE A 276 -7.98 -14.79 9.68
CA ILE A 276 -6.57 -14.88 9.30
C ILE A 276 -5.58 -14.58 10.43
N ARG A 277 -6.06 -14.26 11.64
CA ARG A 277 -5.23 -13.78 12.77
C ARG A 277 -4.02 -14.69 13.08
N GLY A 278 -4.13 -15.99 12.88
CA GLY A 278 -3.05 -16.94 13.15
C GLY A 278 -2.06 -17.11 12.00
N GLU A 279 -2.35 -16.52 10.83
CA GLU A 279 -1.58 -16.69 9.60
C GLU A 279 -0.87 -15.40 9.15
N VAL A 280 -1.26 -14.25 9.70
CA VAL A 280 -0.68 -12.94 9.34
C VAL A 280 0.25 -12.44 10.44
N GLU A 281 1.38 -11.89 10.02
CA GLU A 281 2.40 -11.33 10.90
C GLU A 281 2.41 -9.80 10.82
N GLY A 282 2.41 -9.17 12.00
CA GLY A 282 2.47 -7.71 12.15
C GLY A 282 1.19 -6.97 11.76
N PRO A 283 1.24 -5.63 11.77
CA PRO A 283 0.15 -4.77 11.34
C PRO A 283 0.04 -4.74 9.81
N TYR A 284 -1.17 -4.65 9.32
CA TYR A 284 -1.42 -4.65 7.88
C TYR A 284 -2.62 -3.79 7.50
N VAL A 285 -2.76 -3.59 6.21
CA VAL A 285 -3.87 -2.91 5.57
C VAL A 285 -4.66 -3.93 4.76
N MET A 286 -5.98 -3.86 4.86
CA MET A 286 -6.91 -4.69 4.10
C MET A 286 -7.67 -3.80 3.13
N ASP A 287 -7.49 -4.01 1.83
CA ASP A 287 -8.24 -3.33 0.79
C ASP A 287 -9.47 -4.15 0.41
N LEU A 288 -10.62 -3.50 0.37
CA LEU A 288 -11.94 -4.09 0.23
C LEU A 288 -12.67 -3.53 -1.00
N TYR A 289 -13.64 -4.28 -1.52
CA TYR A 289 -14.54 -3.83 -2.57
C TYR A 289 -15.93 -4.47 -2.45
N LEU A 290 -16.93 -3.88 -3.08
CA LEU A 290 -18.22 -4.53 -3.34
C LEU A 290 -18.26 -5.11 -4.75
N ASP A 291 -18.78 -6.33 -4.87
CA ASP A 291 -19.14 -6.91 -6.15
C ASP A 291 -20.45 -6.32 -6.71
N ASP A 292 -20.90 -6.77 -7.89
CA ASP A 292 -22.14 -6.32 -8.50
C ASP A 292 -23.41 -6.74 -7.72
N ALA A 293 -23.29 -7.73 -6.84
CA ALA A 293 -24.37 -8.14 -5.92
C ALA A 293 -24.35 -7.35 -4.60
N GLY A 294 -23.39 -6.43 -4.42
CA GLY A 294 -23.23 -5.64 -3.20
C GLY A 294 -22.63 -6.43 -2.03
N GLN A 295 -21.93 -7.53 -2.32
CA GLN A 295 -21.24 -8.32 -1.29
C GLN A 295 -19.82 -7.78 -1.12
N PRO A 296 -19.33 -7.65 0.13
CA PRO A 296 -17.98 -7.20 0.41
C PRO A 296 -16.96 -8.33 0.20
N HIS A 297 -15.80 -7.96 -0.33
CA HIS A 297 -14.70 -8.89 -0.56
C HIS A 297 -13.35 -8.21 -0.34
N VAL A 298 -12.30 -9.01 -0.09
CA VAL A 298 -10.93 -8.53 0.01
C VAL A 298 -10.30 -8.42 -1.38
N ILE A 299 -9.71 -7.26 -1.68
CA ILE A 299 -8.84 -7.08 -2.85
C ILE A 299 -7.49 -7.71 -2.56
N GLU A 300 -6.83 -7.23 -1.50
CA GLU A 300 -5.46 -7.59 -1.13
C GLU A 300 -5.15 -7.19 0.31
N LEU A 301 -4.04 -7.69 0.83
CA LEU A 301 -3.40 -7.17 2.03
C LEU A 301 -2.12 -6.44 1.64
N ASN A 302 -1.81 -5.37 2.35
CA ASN A 302 -0.59 -4.59 2.16
C ASN A 302 0.10 -4.33 3.51
N PRO A 303 1.44 -4.21 3.55
CA PRO A 303 2.13 -3.77 4.76
C PRO A 303 1.63 -2.39 5.19
N GLN A 304 1.35 -2.22 6.47
CA GLN A 304 0.87 -0.95 7.02
C GLN A 304 1.85 0.20 6.74
N SER A 305 3.15 -0.06 6.79
CA SER A 305 4.21 0.94 6.60
C SER A 305 4.33 1.47 5.16
N ASN A 306 3.70 0.82 4.19
CA ASN A 306 3.86 1.11 2.76
C ASN A 306 2.52 1.36 2.05
N SER A 307 1.52 1.77 2.81
CA SER A 307 0.16 1.99 2.31
C SER A 307 -0.25 3.45 2.49
N GLY A 308 -0.86 4.05 1.47
CA GLY A 308 -1.46 5.38 1.54
C GLY A 308 -2.56 5.44 2.60
N LEU A 309 -2.77 6.60 3.18
CA LEU A 309 -3.66 6.77 4.33
C LEU A 309 -5.05 7.25 3.94
N TYR A 310 -5.20 7.94 2.80
CA TYR A 310 -6.48 8.55 2.41
C TYR A 310 -7.08 9.38 3.55
N ALA A 311 -8.39 9.48 3.67
CA ALA A 311 -9.07 10.19 4.75
C ALA A 311 -9.18 9.38 6.07
N LEU A 312 -8.14 8.62 6.45
CA LEU A 312 -8.15 7.83 7.69
C LEU A 312 -8.19 8.72 8.95
N ASP A 313 -8.81 8.20 10.00
CA ASP A 313 -8.71 8.76 11.34
C ASP A 313 -7.31 8.49 11.93
N MET A 314 -6.44 9.48 11.86
CA MET A 314 -5.06 9.38 12.35
C MET A 314 -4.98 9.23 13.86
N ASP A 315 -5.91 9.79 14.61
CA ASP A 315 -5.92 9.70 16.06
C ASP A 315 -6.26 8.27 16.51
N ALA A 316 -7.22 7.64 15.83
CA ALA A 316 -7.54 6.22 16.05
C ALA A 316 -6.35 5.33 15.67
N LEU A 317 -5.73 5.57 14.51
CA LEU A 317 -4.59 4.78 14.04
C LEU A 317 -3.41 4.87 15.00
N LEU A 318 -2.99 6.09 15.39
CA LEU A 318 -1.83 6.28 16.26
C LEU A 318 -2.10 5.84 17.71
N THR A 319 -3.34 5.93 18.18
CA THR A 319 -3.74 5.37 19.46
C THR A 319 -3.55 3.85 19.44
N ALA A 320 -4.00 3.17 18.39
CA ALA A 320 -3.82 1.73 18.25
C ALA A 320 -2.34 1.33 18.13
N ILE A 321 -1.52 2.10 17.39
CA ILE A 321 -0.07 1.88 17.31
C ILE A 321 0.57 2.00 18.70
N ARG A 322 0.25 3.06 19.44
CA ARG A 322 0.76 3.31 20.78
C ARG A 322 0.40 2.17 21.76
N ASP A 323 -0.82 1.67 21.65
CA ASP A 323 -1.36 0.68 22.58
C ASP A 323 -0.93 -0.76 22.22
N ASN A 324 -0.34 -0.98 21.03
CA ASN A 324 0.16 -2.27 20.56
C ASN A 324 1.63 -2.20 20.06
N PRO A 325 2.58 -1.71 20.86
CA PRO A 325 3.95 -1.47 20.40
C PRO A 325 4.66 -2.74 19.94
N GLU A 326 4.31 -3.90 20.51
CA GLU A 326 4.89 -5.20 20.15
C GLU A 326 4.61 -5.61 18.70
N GLN A 327 3.53 -5.10 18.09
CA GLN A 327 3.19 -5.36 16.68
C GLN A 327 4.15 -4.67 15.71
N PHE A 328 4.89 -3.68 16.19
CA PHE A 328 5.83 -2.87 15.41
C PHE A 328 7.29 -3.23 15.71
N MET A 329 7.50 -4.23 16.58
CA MET A 329 8.82 -4.73 16.90
C MET A 329 9.15 -5.99 16.07
N PRO A 330 10.38 -6.12 15.53
CA PRO A 330 10.80 -7.35 14.92
C PRO A 330 10.79 -8.47 15.95
N ASP A 331 10.32 -9.65 15.57
CA ASP A 331 10.47 -10.86 16.38
C ASP A 331 11.91 -11.39 16.27
N PRO A 332 12.73 -11.27 17.29
CA PRO A 332 14.13 -11.73 17.23
C PRO A 332 14.25 -13.26 17.12
N SER A 333 13.18 -14.02 17.41
CA SER A 333 13.19 -15.48 17.28
C SER A 333 12.98 -15.97 15.85
N ARG A 334 12.49 -15.12 14.96
CA ARG A 334 12.13 -15.48 13.59
C ARG A 334 13.19 -15.16 12.55
N GLY A 335 14.41 -14.83 12.97
CA GLY A 335 15.58 -14.58 12.12
C GLY A 335 15.17 -13.70 10.94
N GLY A 336 15.09 -12.38 11.16
CA GLY A 336 14.45 -11.46 10.24
C GLY A 336 14.87 -11.71 8.80
N MET A 337 13.95 -12.18 7.97
CA MET A 337 14.03 -11.85 6.56
C MET A 337 13.92 -10.33 6.49
N PRO A 338 14.81 -9.64 5.79
CA PRO A 338 14.63 -8.22 5.53
C PRO A 338 13.27 -8.10 4.84
N GLY A 339 12.31 -7.50 5.54
CA GLY A 339 11.02 -7.21 4.94
C GLY A 339 11.27 -6.51 3.62
N CYS A 340 10.59 -6.93 2.57
CA CYS A 340 10.73 -6.42 1.22
C CYS A 340 10.31 -4.95 1.14
N LEU A 341 11.06 -4.09 1.78
CA LEU A 341 11.17 -2.70 1.38
C LEU A 341 12.35 -2.64 0.44
N GLY A 342 12.06 -2.77 -0.85
CA GLY A 342 13.04 -2.59 -1.91
C GLY A 342 13.52 -1.16 -2.05
N VAL A 343 13.96 -0.57 -0.95
CA VAL A 343 14.91 0.51 -0.96
C VAL A 343 16.21 -0.12 -0.43
N ARG A 344 16.96 -0.71 -1.33
CA ARG A 344 18.37 -0.95 -1.08
C ARG A 344 18.99 0.39 -0.73
N GLU A 345 19.70 0.45 0.39
CA GLU A 345 20.55 1.59 0.77
C GLU A 345 21.59 1.97 -0.31
N GLU A 346 21.67 1.25 -1.41
CA GLU A 346 22.68 1.40 -2.46
C GLU A 346 22.29 2.30 -3.63
N THR A 347 21.13 2.97 -3.58
CA THR A 347 20.74 3.92 -4.64
C THR A 347 20.51 5.35 -4.14
N CYS A 348 21.12 5.72 -3.01
CA CYS A 348 21.36 7.11 -2.67
C CYS A 348 22.83 7.44 -3.04
N ILE A 349 23.10 7.57 -4.32
CA ILE A 349 24.25 8.32 -4.84
C ILE A 349 23.70 9.41 -5.75
#